data_35475052f980ee7673e6bfb32fb509c7
#
_entry.id   35475052f980ee7673e6bfb32fb509c7
#
_cell.length_a   1.000
_cell.length_b   1.000
_cell.length_c   1.000
_cell.angle_alpha   90.00
_cell.angle_beta   90.00
_cell.angle_gamma   90.00
#
_symmetry.space_group_name_H-M   'P 1'
#
loop_
_entity.id
_entity.type
_entity.pdbx_description
1 polymer ?
#
loop_
_entity_poly.entity_id
_entity_poly.type
_entity_poly.pdbx_seq_one_letter_code
_entity_poly.pdbx_strand_id
1 'polypeptide(L)'
;IPPMTAGQARIEVTFQVDADGLLTVSAKETTSGVHAQIDIKPSYGLADSDMERLLLDGYKFAEEDKNLRHLQETKVEAKRELEALEQALKVDAHLLTNEQQVALNAAKTSLEATLETTEIKAIESAVEQLKIHSDAFAAARMNQHIDAALKGTKLDDWSNSN
;
A
#
# COMPACT_ATOMS: atom_id res chain seq x y z
N ILE A 1 22.64 -45.06 36.48
CA ILE A 1 23.28 -44.64 37.75
C ILE A 1 23.61 -45.91 38.50
N PRO A 2 24.86 -46.15 38.97
CA PRO A 2 25.22 -47.27 39.78
C PRO A 2 24.39 -47.31 41.08
N PRO A 3 24.08 -48.49 41.61
CA PRO A 3 23.36 -48.59 42.89
C PRO A 3 24.21 -47.96 44.01
N MET A 4 23.65 -46.95 44.65
CA MET A 4 24.28 -46.18 45.76
C MET A 4 23.30 -46.08 46.93
N THR A 5 23.84 -45.72 48.10
CA THR A 5 23.01 -45.41 49.28
C THR A 5 22.08 -44.22 48.96
N ALA A 6 20.81 -44.27 49.42
CA ALA A 6 19.87 -43.18 49.17
C ALA A 6 20.40 -41.80 49.61
N GLY A 7 20.37 -40.83 48.71
CA GLY A 7 20.80 -39.44 48.91
C GLY A 7 22.29 -39.14 48.55
N GLN A 8 23.06 -40.10 48.12
CA GLN A 8 24.50 -39.89 47.72
C GLN A 8 24.69 -39.54 46.23
N ALA A 9 23.73 -39.87 45.36
CA ALA A 9 23.81 -39.54 43.95
C ALA A 9 23.58 -38.02 43.73
N ARG A 10 24.57 -37.36 43.14
CA ARG A 10 24.46 -35.97 42.70
C ARG A 10 24.45 -35.91 41.19
N ILE A 11 23.35 -35.44 40.63
CA ILE A 11 23.15 -35.30 39.19
C ILE A 11 23.18 -33.83 38.84
N GLU A 12 24.08 -33.42 37.98
CA GLU A 12 24.13 -32.13 37.35
C GLU A 12 23.37 -32.24 36.02
N VAL A 13 22.35 -31.38 35.84
CA VAL A 13 21.59 -31.34 34.61
C VAL A 13 21.82 -29.98 33.95
N THR A 14 22.28 -30.01 32.70
CA THR A 14 22.56 -28.81 31.90
C THR A 14 21.57 -28.74 30.75
N PHE A 15 20.93 -27.59 30.57
CA PHE A 15 20.07 -27.27 29.43
C PHE A 15 20.78 -26.25 28.55
N GLN A 16 20.91 -26.54 27.29
CA GLN A 16 21.53 -25.65 26.32
C GLN A 16 20.61 -25.51 25.12
N VAL A 17 20.31 -24.27 24.72
CA VAL A 17 19.54 -23.98 23.51
C VAL A 17 20.47 -23.28 22.53
N ASP A 18 20.55 -23.76 21.30
CA ASP A 18 21.33 -23.14 20.24
C ASP A 18 20.51 -22.08 19.48
N ALA A 19 21.17 -21.41 18.50
CA ALA A 19 20.55 -20.38 17.69
C ALA A 19 19.42 -20.90 16.80
N ASP A 20 19.39 -22.21 16.52
CA ASP A 20 18.38 -22.89 15.71
C ASP A 20 17.22 -23.42 16.56
N GLY A 21 17.25 -23.16 17.89
CA GLY A 21 16.25 -23.60 18.83
C GLY A 21 16.37 -25.07 19.25
N LEU A 22 17.44 -25.76 18.90
CA LEU A 22 17.70 -27.13 19.36
C LEU A 22 18.00 -27.11 20.86
N LEU A 23 17.22 -27.84 21.65
CA LEU A 23 17.45 -28.02 23.07
C LEU A 23 18.27 -29.29 23.31
N THR A 24 19.49 -29.10 23.78
CA THR A 24 20.35 -30.18 24.28
C THR A 24 20.21 -30.28 25.81
N VAL A 25 19.83 -31.45 26.28
CA VAL A 25 19.76 -31.75 27.70
C VAL A 25 20.83 -32.78 28.03
N SER A 26 21.76 -32.42 28.90
CA SER A 26 22.79 -33.35 29.39
C SER A 26 22.67 -33.55 30.89
N ALA A 27 22.89 -34.78 31.34
CA ALA A 27 22.89 -35.13 32.74
C ALA A 27 24.20 -35.86 33.06
N LYS A 28 24.91 -35.41 34.10
CA LYS A 28 26.16 -36.01 34.57
C LYS A 28 26.03 -36.38 36.04
N GLU A 29 26.31 -37.62 36.37
CA GLU A 29 26.47 -38.05 37.77
C GLU A 29 27.90 -37.70 38.22
N THR A 30 28.03 -36.87 39.29
CA THR A 30 29.28 -36.25 39.70
C THR A 30 30.29 -37.21 40.35
N THR A 31 29.80 -38.33 40.90
CA THR A 31 30.64 -39.29 41.62
C THR A 31 31.25 -40.36 40.68
N SER A 32 30.39 -40.93 39.80
CA SER A 32 30.81 -41.99 38.85
C SER A 32 31.27 -41.45 37.50
N GLY A 33 30.95 -40.16 37.20
CA GLY A 33 31.25 -39.56 35.91
C GLY A 33 30.35 -40.02 34.76
N VAL A 34 29.36 -40.86 35.04
CA VAL A 34 28.41 -41.31 34.01
C VAL A 34 27.62 -40.11 33.49
N HIS A 35 27.57 -39.99 32.18
CA HIS A 35 26.90 -38.89 31.53
C HIS A 35 25.94 -39.42 30.45
N ALA A 36 24.84 -38.71 30.24
CA ALA A 36 23.87 -38.92 29.18
C ALA A 36 23.47 -37.60 28.56
N GLN A 37 23.22 -37.61 27.27
CA GLN A 37 22.78 -36.40 26.53
C GLN A 37 21.65 -36.80 25.62
N ILE A 38 20.70 -35.89 25.45
CA ILE A 38 19.62 -35.98 24.48
C ILE A 38 19.46 -34.64 23.79
N ASP A 39 19.31 -34.65 22.49
CA ASP A 39 19.01 -33.47 21.68
C ASP A 39 17.52 -33.52 21.29
N ILE A 40 16.82 -32.46 21.59
CA ILE A 40 15.40 -32.30 21.34
C ILE A 40 15.23 -31.20 20.28
N LYS A 41 14.88 -31.60 19.06
CA LYS A 41 14.47 -30.63 18.05
C LYS A 41 13.08 -30.11 18.38
N PRO A 42 12.87 -28.78 18.40
CA PRO A 42 11.52 -28.25 18.53
C PRO A 42 10.74 -28.70 17.30
N SER A 43 9.79 -29.59 17.50
CA SER A 43 8.83 -29.95 16.47
C SER A 43 7.75 -28.88 16.50
N TYR A 44 7.77 -27.94 15.56
CA TYR A 44 6.71 -26.93 15.43
C TYR A 44 5.39 -27.52 14.92
N GLY A 45 5.26 -28.82 14.83
CA GLY A 45 4.03 -29.50 14.45
C GLY A 45 3.61 -29.33 13.00
N LEU A 46 4.38 -28.60 12.19
CA LEU A 46 4.15 -28.39 10.77
C LEU A 46 5.23 -29.14 9.98
N ALA A 47 4.81 -29.92 8.99
CA ALA A 47 5.74 -30.46 8.00
C ALA A 47 6.34 -29.31 7.16
N ASP A 48 7.56 -29.49 6.65
CA ASP A 48 8.23 -28.50 5.80
C ASP A 48 7.35 -28.10 4.60
N SER A 49 6.58 -29.04 4.04
CA SER A 49 5.60 -28.81 2.99
C SER A 49 4.43 -27.90 3.43
N ASP A 50 4.03 -27.94 4.68
CA ASP A 50 2.95 -27.10 5.21
C ASP A 50 3.46 -25.68 5.46
N MET A 51 4.71 -25.52 5.90
CA MET A 51 5.34 -24.21 6.02
C MET A 51 5.52 -23.54 4.65
N GLU A 52 5.99 -24.28 3.65
CA GLU A 52 6.13 -23.78 2.28
C GLU A 52 4.77 -23.32 1.71
N ARG A 53 3.72 -24.12 1.92
CA ARG A 53 2.37 -23.76 1.49
C ARG A 53 1.84 -22.51 2.19
N LEU A 54 2.02 -22.39 3.51
CA LEU A 54 1.60 -21.21 4.28
C LEU A 54 2.34 -19.96 3.84
N LEU A 55 3.63 -20.04 3.53
CA LEU A 55 4.40 -18.94 2.99
C LEU A 55 3.90 -18.52 1.60
N LEU A 56 3.66 -19.47 0.70
CA LEU A 56 3.12 -19.20 -0.64
C LEU A 56 1.73 -18.57 -0.57
N ASP A 57 0.85 -19.09 0.29
CA ASP A 57 -0.47 -18.52 0.51
C ASP A 57 -0.38 -17.10 1.10
N GLY A 58 0.54 -16.87 2.05
CA GLY A 58 0.81 -15.55 2.61
C GLY A 58 1.28 -14.54 1.54
N TYR A 59 2.14 -14.94 0.62
CA TYR A 59 2.57 -14.10 -0.50
C TYR A 59 1.41 -13.76 -1.45
N LYS A 60 0.58 -14.76 -1.81
CA LYS A 60 -0.59 -14.51 -2.67
C LYS A 60 -1.58 -13.55 -2.04
N PHE A 61 -1.91 -13.73 -0.76
CA PHE A 61 -2.80 -12.81 -0.05
C PHE A 61 -2.23 -11.40 0.06
N ALA A 62 -0.92 -11.26 0.28
CA ALA A 62 -0.28 -9.96 0.32
C ALA A 62 -0.31 -9.25 -1.04
N GLU A 63 -0.15 -9.99 -2.14
CA GLU A 63 -0.22 -9.44 -3.49
C GLU A 63 -1.66 -9.06 -3.86
N GLU A 64 -2.64 -9.88 -3.53
CA GLU A 64 -4.07 -9.59 -3.71
C GLU A 64 -4.48 -8.33 -2.91
N ASP A 65 -4.09 -8.23 -1.64
CA ASP A 65 -4.37 -7.07 -0.78
C ASP A 65 -3.73 -5.78 -1.34
N LYS A 66 -2.49 -5.87 -1.82
CA LYS A 66 -1.80 -4.77 -2.49
C LYS A 66 -2.55 -4.28 -3.73
N ASN A 67 -3.01 -5.22 -4.57
CA ASN A 67 -3.75 -4.90 -5.79
C ASN A 67 -5.12 -4.29 -5.47
N LEU A 68 -5.83 -4.81 -4.48
CA LEU A 68 -7.10 -4.25 -4.01
C LEU A 68 -6.91 -2.83 -3.46
N ARG A 69 -5.87 -2.59 -2.68
CA ARG A 69 -5.55 -1.26 -2.15
C ARG A 69 -5.25 -0.28 -3.28
N HIS A 70 -4.40 -0.67 -4.23
CA HIS A 70 -4.07 0.15 -5.39
C HIS A 70 -5.32 0.48 -6.23
N LEU A 71 -6.20 -0.49 -6.44
CA LEU A 71 -7.48 -0.27 -7.12
C LEU A 71 -8.34 0.78 -6.39
N GLN A 72 -8.43 0.69 -5.06
CA GLN A 72 -9.21 1.64 -4.27
C GLN A 72 -8.61 3.06 -4.32
N GLU A 73 -7.30 3.18 -4.21
CA GLU A 73 -6.57 4.44 -4.32
C GLU A 73 -6.82 5.09 -5.69
N THR A 74 -6.67 4.31 -6.78
CA THR A 74 -6.93 4.79 -8.14
C THR A 74 -8.38 5.25 -8.33
N LYS A 75 -9.35 4.50 -7.79
CA LYS A 75 -10.77 4.90 -7.83
C LYS A 75 -11.05 6.19 -7.06
N VAL A 76 -10.43 6.37 -5.90
CA VAL A 76 -10.57 7.58 -5.08
C VAL A 76 -10.00 8.80 -5.80
N GLU A 77 -8.81 8.64 -6.41
CA GLU A 77 -8.19 9.71 -7.20
C GLU A 77 -9.04 10.10 -8.41
N ALA A 78 -9.52 9.12 -9.17
CA ALA A 78 -10.39 9.36 -10.32
C ALA A 78 -11.70 10.07 -9.94
N LYS A 79 -12.31 9.72 -8.82
CA LYS A 79 -13.50 10.41 -8.31
C LYS A 79 -13.22 11.86 -7.93
N ARG A 80 -12.08 12.13 -7.30
CA ARG A 80 -11.66 13.50 -6.97
C ARG A 80 -11.48 14.36 -8.21
N GLU A 81 -10.87 13.81 -9.26
CA GLU A 81 -10.72 14.51 -10.54
C GLU A 81 -12.08 14.82 -11.18
N LEU A 82 -13.01 13.87 -11.17
CA LEU A 82 -14.38 14.07 -11.64
C LEU A 82 -15.10 15.17 -10.85
N GLU A 83 -15.07 15.11 -9.54
CA GLU A 83 -15.71 16.09 -8.66
C GLU A 83 -15.13 17.50 -8.88
N ALA A 84 -13.79 17.62 -8.96
CA ALA A 84 -13.13 18.89 -9.22
C ALA A 84 -13.53 19.48 -10.57
N LEU A 85 -13.59 18.63 -11.62
CA LEU A 85 -14.03 19.03 -12.94
C LEU A 85 -15.48 19.48 -12.95
N GLU A 86 -16.38 18.74 -12.28
CA GLU A 86 -17.79 19.11 -12.17
C GLU A 86 -18.02 20.44 -11.49
N GLN A 87 -17.30 20.69 -10.40
CA GLN A 87 -17.36 21.99 -9.73
C GLN A 87 -16.87 23.11 -10.62
N ALA A 88 -15.78 22.88 -11.37
CA ALA A 88 -15.25 23.84 -12.32
C ALA A 88 -16.25 24.14 -13.46
N LEU A 89 -16.89 23.11 -14.00
CA LEU A 89 -17.88 23.26 -15.07
C LEU A 89 -19.16 24.00 -14.61
N LYS A 90 -19.57 23.86 -13.36
CA LYS A 90 -20.73 24.61 -12.83
C LYS A 90 -20.53 26.14 -12.89
N VAL A 91 -19.30 26.59 -12.75
CA VAL A 91 -18.96 28.02 -12.71
C VAL A 91 -18.56 28.51 -14.09
N ASP A 92 -17.68 27.80 -14.77
CA ASP A 92 -16.91 28.29 -15.90
C ASP A 92 -17.18 27.55 -17.22
N ALA A 93 -18.27 26.78 -17.32
CA ALA A 93 -18.61 26.06 -18.55
C ALA A 93 -18.70 26.97 -19.80
N HIS A 94 -18.99 28.25 -19.59
CA HIS A 94 -19.09 29.25 -20.66
C HIS A 94 -17.75 29.52 -21.38
N LEU A 95 -16.63 29.09 -20.81
CA LEU A 95 -15.29 29.20 -21.39
C LEU A 95 -15.00 28.10 -22.43
N LEU A 96 -15.83 27.08 -22.50
CA LEU A 96 -15.68 25.97 -23.43
C LEU A 96 -16.48 26.20 -24.71
N THR A 97 -15.89 25.83 -25.85
CA THR A 97 -16.66 25.70 -27.09
C THR A 97 -17.58 24.50 -27.01
N ASN A 98 -18.63 24.45 -27.85
CA ASN A 98 -19.54 23.31 -27.90
C ASN A 98 -18.81 21.99 -28.18
N GLU A 99 -17.80 22.00 -29.07
CA GLU A 99 -17.01 20.81 -29.37
C GLU A 99 -16.20 20.31 -28.18
N GLN A 100 -15.54 21.23 -27.46
CA GLN A 100 -14.80 20.93 -26.25
C GLN A 100 -15.70 20.37 -25.15
N GLN A 101 -16.90 20.94 -25.00
CA GLN A 101 -17.87 20.51 -24.00
C GLN A 101 -18.38 19.08 -24.30
N VAL A 102 -18.64 18.75 -25.57
CA VAL A 102 -19.03 17.40 -25.98
C VAL A 102 -17.91 16.40 -25.73
N ALA A 103 -16.68 16.73 -26.13
CA ALA A 103 -15.51 15.85 -25.92
C ALA A 103 -15.24 15.59 -24.42
N LEU A 104 -15.32 16.65 -23.61
CA LEU A 104 -15.10 16.56 -22.16
C LEU A 104 -16.20 15.73 -21.48
N ASN A 105 -17.45 15.91 -21.87
CA ASN A 105 -18.57 15.11 -21.34
C ASN A 105 -18.43 13.62 -21.74
N ALA A 106 -17.99 13.33 -22.95
CA ALA A 106 -17.72 11.95 -23.40
C ALA A 106 -16.59 11.31 -22.56
N ALA A 107 -15.49 12.02 -22.32
CA ALA A 107 -14.40 11.54 -21.49
C ALA A 107 -14.83 11.33 -20.03
N LYS A 108 -15.66 12.23 -19.48
CA LYS A 108 -16.26 12.09 -18.14
C LYS A 108 -17.10 10.81 -18.05
N THR A 109 -18.05 10.61 -18.97
CA THR A 109 -18.91 9.41 -18.99
C THR A 109 -18.08 8.13 -19.15
N SER A 110 -17.03 8.16 -19.95
CA SER A 110 -16.11 7.03 -20.09
C SER A 110 -15.41 6.69 -18.78
N LEU A 111 -14.91 7.70 -18.05
CA LEU A 111 -14.29 7.50 -16.74
C LEU A 111 -15.29 6.95 -15.70
N GLU A 112 -16.50 7.50 -15.66
CA GLU A 112 -17.57 7.01 -14.77
C GLU A 112 -17.85 5.52 -15.00
N ALA A 113 -17.93 5.09 -16.27
CA ALA A 113 -18.13 3.70 -16.62
C ALA A 113 -16.97 2.80 -16.20
N THR A 114 -15.72 3.26 -16.29
CA THR A 114 -14.56 2.47 -15.86
C THR A 114 -14.45 2.34 -14.34
N LEU A 115 -15.01 3.25 -13.56
CA LEU A 115 -15.04 3.17 -12.10
C LEU A 115 -15.84 1.96 -11.57
N GLU A 116 -16.78 1.44 -12.36
CA GLU A 116 -17.52 0.22 -12.02
C GLU A 116 -16.69 -1.06 -12.26
N THR A 117 -15.55 -0.96 -12.93
CA THR A 117 -14.67 -2.09 -13.21
C THR A 117 -13.62 -2.31 -12.14
N THR A 118 -12.89 -3.43 -12.24
CA THR A 118 -11.72 -3.75 -11.40
C THR A 118 -10.40 -3.58 -12.17
N GLU A 119 -10.46 -3.06 -13.40
CA GLU A 119 -9.31 -2.91 -14.29
C GLU A 119 -8.59 -1.57 -14.05
N ILE A 120 -7.54 -1.58 -13.23
CA ILE A 120 -6.77 -0.39 -12.85
C ILE A 120 -6.30 0.38 -14.10
N LYS A 121 -5.72 -0.33 -15.08
CA LYS A 121 -5.21 0.30 -16.31
C LYS A 121 -6.30 1.00 -17.13
N ALA A 122 -7.53 0.47 -17.13
CA ALA A 122 -8.65 1.10 -17.80
C ALA A 122 -9.03 2.42 -17.11
N ILE A 123 -9.03 2.44 -15.79
CA ILE A 123 -9.32 3.65 -14.99
C ILE A 123 -8.21 4.70 -15.23
N GLU A 124 -6.94 4.32 -15.13
CA GLU A 124 -5.80 5.21 -15.37
C GLU A 124 -5.84 5.82 -16.78
N SER A 125 -6.12 5.00 -17.80
CA SER A 125 -6.25 5.47 -19.18
C SER A 125 -7.42 6.43 -19.36
N ALA A 126 -8.55 6.19 -18.71
CA ALA A 126 -9.71 7.08 -18.77
C ALA A 126 -9.44 8.42 -18.03
N VAL A 127 -8.71 8.41 -16.91
CA VAL A 127 -8.24 9.61 -16.21
C VAL A 127 -7.32 10.44 -17.12
N GLU A 128 -6.39 9.80 -17.81
CA GLU A 128 -5.48 10.48 -18.73
C GLU A 128 -6.25 11.13 -19.90
N GLN A 129 -7.23 10.45 -20.48
CA GLN A 129 -8.10 11.03 -21.50
C GLN A 129 -8.89 12.23 -20.97
N LEU A 130 -9.42 12.13 -19.74
CA LEU A 130 -10.11 13.25 -19.11
C LEU A 130 -9.18 14.46 -18.96
N LYS A 131 -7.93 14.26 -18.54
CA LYS A 131 -6.92 15.33 -18.41
C LYS A 131 -6.65 15.98 -19.75
N ILE A 132 -6.40 15.20 -20.80
CA ILE A 132 -6.15 15.73 -22.16
C ILE A 132 -7.30 16.64 -22.62
N HIS A 133 -8.55 16.22 -22.40
CA HIS A 133 -9.71 17.02 -22.81
C HIS A 133 -10.00 18.20 -21.87
N SER A 134 -9.52 18.19 -20.63
CA SER A 134 -9.67 19.28 -19.67
C SER A 134 -8.57 20.35 -19.73
N ASP A 135 -7.43 20.08 -20.37
CA ASP A 135 -6.28 20.99 -20.42
C ASP A 135 -6.64 22.37 -20.99
N ALA A 136 -7.37 22.40 -22.10
CA ALA A 136 -7.81 23.64 -22.72
C ALA A 136 -8.75 24.44 -21.80
N PHE A 137 -9.60 23.76 -21.04
CA PHE A 137 -10.50 24.36 -20.06
C PHE A 137 -9.71 24.93 -18.86
N ALA A 138 -8.74 24.19 -18.34
CA ALA A 138 -7.89 24.64 -17.26
C ALA A 138 -7.09 25.90 -17.67
N ALA A 139 -6.55 25.92 -18.89
CA ALA A 139 -5.85 27.08 -19.44
C ALA A 139 -6.79 28.31 -19.59
N ALA A 140 -8.01 28.12 -20.08
CA ALA A 140 -8.99 29.19 -20.23
C ALA A 140 -9.37 29.80 -18.87
N ARG A 141 -9.63 28.97 -17.86
CA ARG A 141 -9.89 29.40 -16.47
C ARG A 141 -8.72 30.18 -15.88
N MET A 142 -7.49 29.69 -16.06
CA MET A 142 -6.29 30.36 -15.57
C MET A 142 -6.16 31.76 -16.20
N ASN A 143 -6.34 31.89 -17.53
CA ASN A 143 -6.28 33.16 -18.23
C ASN A 143 -7.35 34.11 -17.74
N GLN A 144 -8.60 33.66 -17.53
CA GLN A 144 -9.66 34.49 -16.99
C GLN A 144 -9.32 35.05 -15.59
N HIS A 145 -8.73 34.24 -14.72
CA HIS A 145 -8.31 34.69 -13.40
C HIS A 145 -7.16 35.71 -13.45
N ILE A 146 -6.21 35.49 -14.35
CA ILE A 146 -5.12 36.45 -14.58
C ILE A 146 -5.68 37.79 -15.09
N ASP A 147 -6.55 37.77 -16.09
CA ASP A 147 -7.19 38.95 -16.63
C ASP A 147 -8.02 39.72 -15.59
N ALA A 148 -8.73 38.99 -14.73
CA ALA A 148 -9.48 39.60 -13.65
C ALA A 148 -8.57 40.23 -12.60
N ALA A 149 -7.46 39.60 -12.26
CA ALA A 149 -6.46 40.14 -11.33
C ALA A 149 -5.79 41.40 -11.90
N LEU A 150 -5.41 41.38 -13.18
CA LEU A 150 -4.80 42.52 -13.86
C LEU A 150 -5.76 43.71 -14.00
N LYS A 151 -7.04 43.48 -14.26
CA LYS A 151 -8.06 44.54 -14.31
C LYS A 151 -8.39 45.11 -12.93
N GLY A 152 -8.19 44.34 -11.86
CA GLY A 152 -8.37 44.77 -10.47
C GLY A 152 -7.20 45.62 -9.94
N THR A 153 -6.01 45.52 -10.54
CA THR A 153 -4.86 46.32 -10.21
C THR A 153 -4.91 47.57 -11.09
N LYS A 154 -5.51 48.65 -10.59
CA LYS A 154 -5.47 49.93 -11.29
C LYS A 154 -4.00 50.33 -11.46
N LEU A 155 -3.60 50.61 -12.69
CA LEU A 155 -2.30 51.20 -13.07
C LEU A 155 -2.03 52.56 -12.39
N ASP A 156 -3.02 53.15 -11.70
CA ASP A 156 -2.93 54.43 -11.00
C ASP A 156 -2.05 54.41 -9.74
N ASP A 157 -1.75 53.27 -9.17
CA ASP A 157 -0.92 53.16 -7.96
C ASP A 157 0.60 53.24 -8.25
N TRP A 158 1.02 53.11 -9.52
CA TRP A 158 2.43 53.19 -9.91
C TRP A 158 2.90 54.60 -10.31
N SER A 159 1.98 55.49 -10.58
CA SER A 159 2.32 56.86 -10.98
C SER A 159 2.45 57.86 -9.81
N ASN A 160 2.10 57.49 -8.59
CA ASN A 160 2.09 58.36 -7.41
C ASN A 160 3.20 58.05 -6.37
N SER A 161 4.21 57.25 -6.74
CA SER A 161 5.39 56.97 -5.89
C SER A 161 6.68 57.51 -6.49
N ASN A 162 6.69 58.77 -6.90
CA ASN A 162 7.93 59.46 -7.23
C ASN A 162 7.89 60.90 -6.69
#